data_1a0a5830ddc1375c445a86d43e5b06a9
#
_entry.id   1a0a5830ddc1375c445a86d43e5b06a9
#
_cell.length_a   1.000
_cell.length_b   1.000
_cell.length_c   1.000
_cell.angle_alpha   90.00
_cell.angle_beta   90.00
_cell.angle_gamma   90.00
#
_symmetry.space_group_name_H-M   'P 1'
#
loop_
_entity.id
_entity.type
_entity.pdbx_description
1 polymer ?
#
loop_
_entity_poly.entity_id
_entity_poly.type
_entity_poly.pdbx_seq_one_letter_code
_entity_poly.pdbx_strand_id
1 'polypeptide(L)'
;MRQTLPTVVIVGGGFGGLNAARALRGAPVQVVLVDRNNYHLFQPLLYQVATAGLEPEQIAKPVRAILRGQKNFDFRMMEVRGVDFPRRQLETSAGPLAYDFLVLAPGGETNFFGLEAMERHGFGLKDIPDAIAIRNHVLTCFEHAMLESDPERRRALLTFILVGGGPTGVEMAGALSELIRLVLVKDYPRLNIKDVRILLLEATDKLLAAMPERLREAAGRTLWRKWIEVRFSATVADFDGERVRLKSGEVIPAHTVIWAAGVRATPLNAALGLPTARQGRIPVEPTLQVRGHPEVYIIGDAAYHEENGEPLPLVAPVAIQMGQAVARNIARSLRGKPLEPFRYRDQGTLATIGRNAAVAHVFGVNWSGFPAWVMWLVVHIIQLIGFRNKLFVLLNWAWDYFFYERAARLITRE
;
A
#
# COMPACT_ATOMS: atom_id res chain seq x y z
N MET A 1 33.81 -12.16 -30.41
CA MET A 1 32.39 -12.25 -30.07
C MET A 1 32.16 -11.49 -28.77
N ARG A 2 31.37 -10.42 -28.76
CA ARG A 2 30.95 -9.82 -27.49
C ARG A 2 30.07 -10.83 -26.80
N GLN A 3 30.49 -11.41 -25.67
CA GLN A 3 29.61 -12.22 -24.83
C GLN A 3 28.35 -11.40 -24.53
N THR A 4 27.20 -11.89 -24.93
CA THR A 4 25.92 -11.30 -24.56
C THR A 4 25.77 -11.43 -23.05
N LEU A 5 25.57 -10.30 -22.37
CA LEU A 5 25.36 -10.30 -20.91
C LEU A 5 24.07 -11.06 -20.57
N PRO A 6 24.05 -11.85 -19.50
CA PRO A 6 22.82 -12.48 -19.03
C PRO A 6 21.73 -11.45 -18.75
N THR A 7 20.49 -11.78 -19.11
CA THR A 7 19.31 -10.93 -18.93
C THR A 7 18.60 -11.26 -17.62
N VAL A 8 18.52 -10.30 -16.73
CA VAL A 8 17.68 -10.36 -15.53
C VAL A 8 16.38 -9.62 -15.80
N VAL A 9 15.28 -10.35 -15.88
CA VAL A 9 13.96 -9.75 -16.01
C VAL A 9 13.34 -9.61 -14.61
N ILE A 10 12.86 -8.40 -14.29
CA ILE A 10 12.21 -8.07 -13.03
C ILE A 10 10.76 -7.67 -13.32
N VAL A 11 9.80 -8.37 -12.75
CA VAL A 11 8.36 -8.09 -12.89
C VAL A 11 7.89 -7.28 -11.68
N GLY A 12 7.42 -6.06 -11.93
CA GLY A 12 6.91 -5.14 -10.92
C GLY A 12 7.90 -4.04 -10.52
N GLY A 13 7.50 -2.78 -10.72
CA GLY A 13 8.24 -1.55 -10.36
C GLY A 13 7.97 -1.04 -8.93
N GLY A 14 7.39 -1.89 -8.07
CA GLY A 14 7.16 -1.59 -6.66
C GLY A 14 8.44 -1.54 -5.83
N PHE A 15 8.31 -1.59 -4.49
CA PHE A 15 9.46 -1.50 -3.59
C PHE A 15 10.51 -2.59 -3.81
N GLY A 16 10.08 -3.85 -3.99
CA GLY A 16 10.98 -4.97 -4.18
C GLY A 16 11.73 -4.90 -5.50
N GLY A 17 11.00 -4.83 -6.62
CA GLY A 17 11.59 -4.87 -7.95
C GLY A 17 12.46 -3.66 -8.27
N LEU A 18 12.03 -2.45 -7.87
CA LEU A 18 12.85 -1.25 -8.04
C LEU A 18 14.18 -1.33 -7.29
N ASN A 19 14.16 -1.87 -6.05
CA ASN A 19 15.39 -2.02 -5.25
C ASN A 19 16.27 -3.16 -5.76
N ALA A 20 15.69 -4.24 -6.31
CA ALA A 20 16.44 -5.27 -7.02
C ALA A 20 17.15 -4.69 -8.26
N ALA A 21 16.41 -3.91 -9.09
CA ALA A 21 16.98 -3.26 -10.26
C ALA A 21 18.14 -2.31 -9.91
N ARG A 22 17.97 -1.49 -8.86
CA ARG A 22 19.02 -0.58 -8.35
C ARG A 22 20.26 -1.32 -7.85
N ALA A 23 20.05 -2.40 -7.10
CA ALA A 23 21.14 -3.17 -6.52
C ALA A 23 21.97 -3.95 -7.58
N LEU A 24 21.40 -4.19 -8.77
CA LEU A 24 22.08 -4.75 -9.94
C LEU A 24 22.83 -3.70 -10.77
N ARG A 25 22.87 -2.44 -10.36
CA ARG A 25 23.67 -1.40 -11.04
C ARG A 25 25.14 -1.83 -11.10
N GLY A 26 25.72 -1.84 -12.31
CA GLY A 26 27.12 -2.20 -12.52
C GLY A 26 27.41 -3.70 -12.44
N ALA A 27 26.42 -4.55 -12.18
CA ALA A 27 26.57 -5.99 -12.35
C ALA A 27 26.72 -6.35 -13.84
N PRO A 28 27.43 -7.43 -14.20
CA PRO A 28 27.62 -7.86 -15.58
C PRO A 28 26.35 -8.56 -16.12
N VAL A 29 25.23 -7.86 -16.10
CA VAL A 29 23.90 -8.30 -16.57
C VAL A 29 23.19 -7.16 -17.28
N GLN A 30 22.26 -7.51 -18.16
CA GLN A 30 21.24 -6.61 -18.66
C GLN A 30 20.01 -6.72 -17.76
N VAL A 31 19.55 -5.61 -17.17
CA VAL A 31 18.36 -5.56 -16.33
C VAL A 31 17.19 -5.05 -17.14
N VAL A 32 16.11 -5.83 -17.22
CA VAL A 32 14.86 -5.45 -17.87
C VAL A 32 13.76 -5.43 -16.79
N LEU A 33 13.28 -4.26 -16.41
CA LEU A 33 12.15 -4.13 -15.49
C LEU A 33 10.85 -3.98 -16.29
N VAL A 34 9.88 -4.80 -15.95
CA VAL A 34 8.55 -4.85 -16.58
C VAL A 34 7.48 -4.48 -15.57
N ASP A 35 6.62 -3.54 -15.92
CA ASP A 35 5.44 -3.18 -15.11
C ASP A 35 4.31 -2.71 -16.02
N ARG A 36 3.06 -2.89 -15.60
CA ARG A 36 1.88 -2.35 -16.29
C ARG A 36 1.80 -0.82 -16.16
N ASN A 37 2.38 -0.25 -15.11
CA ASN A 37 2.47 1.17 -14.84
C ASN A 37 3.88 1.70 -15.12
N ASN A 38 4.02 2.90 -15.64
CA ASN A 38 5.32 3.52 -15.91
C ASN A 38 5.98 4.19 -14.70
N TYR A 39 5.37 4.07 -13.52
CA TYR A 39 5.80 4.77 -12.30
C TYR A 39 5.96 3.82 -11.10
N HIS A 40 6.82 4.23 -10.18
CA HIS A 40 6.89 3.70 -8.83
C HIS A 40 6.01 4.54 -7.91
N LEU A 41 5.14 3.89 -7.15
CA LEU A 41 4.25 4.52 -6.17
C LEU A 41 4.82 4.38 -4.76
N PHE A 42 4.92 5.50 -4.03
CA PHE A 42 5.22 5.49 -2.60
C PHE A 42 3.92 5.31 -1.80
N GLN A 43 3.45 4.07 -1.77
CA GLN A 43 2.16 3.66 -1.19
C GLN A 43 1.91 4.10 0.26
N PRO A 44 2.91 4.24 1.17
CA PRO A 44 2.66 4.72 2.54
C PRO A 44 1.99 6.09 2.62
N LEU A 45 2.06 6.93 1.59
CA LEU A 45 1.39 8.23 1.54
C LEU A 45 0.09 8.24 0.71
N LEU A 46 -0.37 7.07 0.25
CA LEU A 46 -1.53 6.97 -0.63
C LEU A 46 -2.83 7.46 0.02
N TYR A 47 -3.00 7.22 1.34
CA TYR A 47 -4.13 7.71 2.09
C TYR A 47 -4.23 9.25 2.09
N GLN A 48 -3.11 9.97 1.95
CA GLN A 48 -3.12 11.43 1.83
C GLN A 48 -3.64 11.90 0.47
N VAL A 49 -3.43 11.12 -0.59
CA VAL A 49 -4.08 11.36 -1.89
C VAL A 49 -5.58 11.14 -1.77
N ALA A 50 -5.99 10.03 -1.15
CA ALA A 50 -7.40 9.70 -0.90
C ALA A 50 -8.14 10.73 -0.03
N THR A 51 -7.41 11.54 0.73
CA THR A 51 -7.96 12.59 1.61
C THR A 51 -7.55 14.00 1.16
N ALA A 52 -7.22 14.19 -0.12
CA ALA A 52 -6.89 15.48 -0.73
C ALA A 52 -5.70 16.23 -0.07
N GLY A 53 -4.85 15.56 0.69
CA GLY A 53 -3.67 16.15 1.32
C GLY A 53 -2.44 16.22 0.41
N LEU A 54 -2.37 15.31 -0.58
CA LEU A 54 -1.31 15.26 -1.57
C LEU A 54 -1.89 14.98 -2.97
N GLU A 55 -1.15 15.40 -4.00
CA GLU A 55 -1.44 15.01 -5.37
C GLU A 55 -0.72 13.71 -5.74
N PRO A 56 -1.27 12.89 -6.66
CA PRO A 56 -0.67 11.61 -7.08
C PRO A 56 0.79 11.73 -7.51
N GLU A 57 1.13 12.81 -8.25
CA GLU A 57 2.47 13.04 -8.80
C GLU A 57 3.53 13.31 -7.72
N GLN A 58 3.11 13.67 -6.52
CA GLN A 58 4.01 13.93 -5.39
C GLN A 58 4.51 12.63 -4.75
N ILE A 59 3.74 11.55 -4.86
CA ILE A 59 4.07 10.24 -4.29
C ILE A 59 4.40 9.19 -5.37
N ALA A 60 4.20 9.52 -6.64
CA ALA A 60 4.55 8.66 -7.76
C ALA A 60 5.70 9.27 -8.58
N LYS A 61 6.55 8.41 -9.14
CA LYS A 61 7.67 8.85 -9.98
C LYS A 61 7.92 7.88 -11.13
N PRO A 62 8.08 8.38 -12.38
CA PRO A 62 8.37 7.51 -13.52
C PRO A 62 9.62 6.66 -13.29
N VAL A 63 9.53 5.34 -13.52
CA VAL A 63 10.62 4.37 -13.33
C VAL A 63 11.85 4.75 -14.16
N ARG A 64 11.64 5.18 -15.42
CA ARG A 64 12.73 5.64 -16.30
C ARG A 64 13.48 6.85 -15.72
N ALA A 65 12.78 7.74 -15.02
CA ALA A 65 13.41 8.89 -14.37
C ALA A 65 14.21 8.50 -13.13
N ILE A 66 13.76 7.48 -12.39
CA ILE A 66 14.44 6.96 -11.21
C ILE A 66 15.76 6.28 -11.57
N LEU A 67 15.78 5.53 -12.67
CA LEU A 67 16.91 4.67 -13.08
C LEU A 67 17.68 5.22 -14.29
N ARG A 68 17.45 6.47 -14.68
CA ARG A 68 18.06 7.13 -15.87
C ARG A 68 19.59 6.99 -15.95
N GLY A 69 20.29 7.03 -14.83
CA GLY A 69 21.76 6.92 -14.78
C GLY A 69 22.30 5.50 -14.71
N GLN A 70 21.47 4.47 -14.88
CA GLN A 70 21.89 3.06 -14.85
C GLN A 70 22.05 2.53 -16.26
N LYS A 71 23.29 2.30 -16.69
CA LYS A 71 23.63 1.93 -18.08
C LYS A 71 23.15 0.55 -18.52
N ASN A 72 23.05 -0.40 -17.58
CA ASN A 72 22.63 -1.77 -17.85
C ASN A 72 21.13 -1.99 -17.62
N PHE A 73 20.31 -0.93 -17.75
CA PHE A 73 18.88 -0.96 -17.41
C PHE A 73 18.00 -0.61 -18.60
N ASP A 74 16.93 -1.38 -18.78
CA ASP A 74 15.80 -1.07 -19.67
C ASP A 74 14.48 -1.20 -18.88
N PHE A 75 13.50 -0.38 -19.23
CA PHE A 75 12.15 -0.48 -18.69
C PHE A 75 11.17 -0.76 -19.83
N ARG A 76 10.25 -1.70 -19.61
CA ARG A 76 9.18 -2.02 -20.56
C ARG A 76 7.83 -1.95 -19.88
N MET A 77 6.98 -1.04 -20.36
CA MET A 77 5.61 -0.96 -19.89
C MET A 77 4.78 -2.02 -20.61
N MET A 78 4.50 -3.12 -19.89
CA MET A 78 3.68 -4.23 -20.37
C MET A 78 3.13 -5.04 -19.20
N GLU A 79 2.04 -5.72 -19.43
CA GLU A 79 1.43 -6.64 -18.48
C GLU A 79 2.02 -8.04 -18.65
N VAL A 80 2.38 -8.67 -17.52
CA VAL A 80 2.81 -10.07 -17.46
C VAL A 80 1.59 -10.91 -17.08
N ARG A 81 1.30 -11.93 -17.88
CA ARG A 81 0.15 -12.82 -17.73
C ARG A 81 0.50 -14.20 -17.23
N GLY A 82 1.73 -14.65 -17.49
CA GLY A 82 2.20 -15.98 -17.10
C GLY A 82 3.71 -16.12 -17.28
N VAL A 83 4.23 -17.31 -16.93
CA VAL A 83 5.64 -17.71 -17.08
C VAL A 83 5.71 -19.12 -17.66
N ASP A 84 6.34 -19.26 -18.81
CA ASP A 84 6.79 -20.57 -19.35
C ASP A 84 8.19 -20.88 -18.76
N PHE A 85 8.20 -21.60 -17.65
CA PHE A 85 9.44 -21.98 -16.96
C PHE A 85 10.37 -22.86 -17.82
N PRO A 86 9.89 -23.90 -18.54
CA PRO A 86 10.73 -24.71 -19.42
C PRO A 86 11.43 -23.89 -20.50
N ARG A 87 10.75 -22.93 -21.10
CA ARG A 87 11.33 -22.07 -22.15
C ARG A 87 12.01 -20.85 -21.60
N ARG A 88 11.93 -20.59 -20.30
CA ARG A 88 12.44 -19.36 -19.64
C ARG A 88 11.92 -18.08 -20.29
N GLN A 89 10.61 -18.01 -20.48
CA GLN A 89 9.96 -16.88 -21.12
C GLN A 89 8.76 -16.39 -20.28
N LEU A 90 8.59 -15.07 -20.23
CA LEU A 90 7.37 -14.46 -19.75
C LEU A 90 6.35 -14.38 -20.88
N GLU A 91 5.08 -14.63 -20.55
CA GLU A 91 3.93 -14.31 -21.39
C GLU A 91 3.49 -12.87 -21.08
N THR A 92 3.58 -11.97 -22.05
CA THR A 92 3.27 -10.56 -21.85
C THR A 92 2.25 -10.04 -22.87
N SER A 93 1.67 -8.87 -22.57
CA SER A 93 0.78 -8.15 -23.52
C SER A 93 1.46 -7.71 -24.81
N ALA A 94 2.80 -7.74 -24.88
CA ALA A 94 3.60 -7.36 -26.04
C ALA A 94 4.38 -8.54 -26.66
N GLY A 95 3.99 -9.78 -26.33
CA GLY A 95 4.64 -11.01 -26.80
C GLY A 95 5.60 -11.60 -25.76
N PRO A 96 6.27 -12.72 -26.10
CA PRO A 96 7.15 -13.41 -25.19
C PRO A 96 8.42 -12.62 -24.87
N LEU A 97 8.89 -12.69 -23.63
CA LEU A 97 10.12 -12.06 -23.17
C LEU A 97 11.02 -13.11 -22.48
N ALA A 98 12.16 -13.43 -23.08
CA ALA A 98 13.11 -14.40 -22.54
C ALA A 98 13.92 -13.82 -21.38
N TYR A 99 14.37 -14.69 -20.45
CA TYR A 99 15.22 -14.35 -19.32
C TYR A 99 16.28 -15.43 -19.04
N ASP A 100 17.40 -15.02 -18.48
CA ASP A 100 18.37 -15.92 -17.83
C ASP A 100 18.11 -16.00 -16.33
N PHE A 101 17.72 -14.87 -15.70
CA PHE A 101 17.20 -14.80 -14.33
C PHE A 101 15.88 -14.06 -14.31
N LEU A 102 14.94 -14.51 -13.46
CA LEU A 102 13.64 -13.90 -13.28
C LEU A 102 13.44 -13.50 -11.81
N VAL A 103 13.00 -12.27 -11.59
CA VAL A 103 12.59 -11.75 -10.28
C VAL A 103 11.13 -11.34 -10.34
N LEU A 104 10.25 -12.09 -9.69
CA LEU A 104 8.83 -11.81 -9.60
C LEU A 104 8.55 -10.97 -8.35
N ALA A 105 8.15 -9.72 -8.56
CA ALA A 105 7.80 -8.76 -7.53
C ALA A 105 6.47 -8.04 -7.83
N PRO A 106 5.38 -8.77 -8.22
CA PRO A 106 4.14 -8.16 -8.68
C PRO A 106 3.37 -7.42 -7.56
N GLY A 107 3.82 -7.52 -6.32
CA GLY A 107 3.17 -6.93 -5.16
C GLY A 107 1.92 -7.70 -4.71
N GLY A 108 0.99 -6.99 -4.11
CA GLY A 108 -0.30 -7.52 -3.66
C GLY A 108 -1.45 -6.60 -4.03
N GLU A 109 -2.66 -7.10 -3.88
CA GLU A 109 -3.92 -6.38 -4.09
C GLU A 109 -4.78 -6.41 -2.82
N THR A 110 -5.85 -5.62 -2.79
CA THR A 110 -6.82 -5.64 -1.70
C THR A 110 -7.48 -7.02 -1.60
N ASN A 111 -7.55 -7.56 -0.40
CA ASN A 111 -8.23 -8.81 -0.12
C ASN A 111 -9.60 -8.54 0.51
N PHE A 112 -10.65 -8.73 -0.26
CA PHE A 112 -12.03 -8.61 0.22
C PHE A 112 -12.57 -9.90 0.85
N PHE A 113 -11.73 -10.93 1.04
CA PHE A 113 -12.08 -12.21 1.68
C PHE A 113 -13.30 -12.93 1.07
N GLY A 114 -13.50 -12.78 -0.25
CA GLY A 114 -14.62 -13.38 -0.96
C GLY A 114 -15.96 -12.65 -0.81
N LEU A 115 -15.97 -11.44 -0.26
CA LEU A 115 -17.16 -10.60 -0.19
C LEU A 115 -17.36 -9.87 -1.53
N GLU A 116 -18.01 -10.54 -2.49
CA GLU A 116 -18.20 -10.00 -3.85
C GLU A 116 -18.94 -8.67 -3.91
N ALA A 117 -19.95 -8.47 -3.06
CA ALA A 117 -20.67 -7.19 -3.01
C ALA A 117 -19.76 -6.07 -2.47
N MET A 118 -18.90 -6.36 -1.49
CA MET A 118 -17.88 -5.43 -1.00
C MET A 118 -16.85 -5.09 -2.09
N GLU A 119 -16.43 -6.06 -2.91
CA GLU A 119 -15.51 -5.83 -4.03
C GLU A 119 -16.13 -4.94 -5.12
N ARG A 120 -17.45 -5.03 -5.32
CA ARG A 120 -18.18 -4.20 -6.30
C ARG A 120 -18.51 -2.79 -5.82
N HIS A 121 -18.81 -2.63 -4.56
CA HIS A 121 -19.35 -1.37 -4.01
C HIS A 121 -18.42 -0.66 -3.03
N GLY A 122 -17.45 -1.36 -2.44
CA GLY A 122 -16.47 -0.79 -1.53
C GLY A 122 -15.23 -0.27 -2.26
N PHE A 123 -14.39 0.43 -1.52
CA PHE A 123 -13.14 1.00 -2.04
C PHE A 123 -11.94 0.28 -1.41
N GLY A 124 -11.04 -0.25 -2.23
CA GLY A 124 -9.69 -0.59 -1.80
C GLY A 124 -8.84 0.67 -1.62
N LEU A 125 -7.61 0.51 -1.11
CA LEU A 125 -6.63 1.59 -1.05
C LEU A 125 -5.23 1.02 -1.34
N LYS A 126 -4.99 0.68 -2.59
CA LYS A 126 -3.77 0.00 -3.01
C LYS A 126 -3.01 0.73 -4.11
N ASP A 127 -3.69 1.50 -4.96
CA ASP A 127 -3.10 2.24 -6.06
C ASP A 127 -3.68 3.67 -6.20
N ILE A 128 -3.19 4.43 -7.19
CA ILE A 128 -3.64 5.81 -7.43
C ILE A 128 -5.11 5.89 -7.83
N PRO A 129 -5.62 5.05 -8.76
CA PRO A 129 -7.04 4.99 -9.06
C PRO A 129 -7.92 4.82 -7.83
N ASP A 130 -7.59 3.89 -6.94
CA ASP A 130 -8.31 3.70 -5.68
C ASP A 130 -8.39 5.00 -4.85
N ALA A 131 -7.24 5.66 -4.68
CA ALA A 131 -7.16 6.88 -3.87
C ALA A 131 -7.98 8.04 -4.48
N ILE A 132 -7.93 8.19 -5.80
CA ILE A 132 -8.73 9.19 -6.53
C ILE A 132 -10.21 8.87 -6.43
N ALA A 133 -10.61 7.61 -6.60
CA ALA A 133 -11.99 7.17 -6.47
C ALA A 133 -12.55 7.46 -5.07
N ILE A 134 -11.79 7.14 -4.01
CA ILE A 134 -12.18 7.47 -2.63
C ILE A 134 -12.34 8.99 -2.46
N ARG A 135 -11.38 9.79 -2.91
CA ARG A 135 -11.44 11.25 -2.82
C ARG A 135 -12.68 11.81 -3.50
N ASN A 136 -12.90 11.42 -4.76
CA ASN A 136 -14.04 11.85 -5.55
C ASN A 136 -15.35 11.44 -4.88
N HIS A 137 -15.45 10.20 -4.41
CA HIS A 137 -16.65 9.68 -3.75
C HIS A 137 -16.97 10.43 -2.45
N VAL A 138 -15.97 10.64 -1.58
CA VAL A 138 -16.15 11.39 -0.33
C VAL A 138 -16.69 12.80 -0.62
N LEU A 139 -16.10 13.51 -1.57
CA LEU A 139 -16.57 14.86 -1.95
C LEU A 139 -17.99 14.82 -2.54
N THR A 140 -18.29 13.85 -3.41
CA THR A 140 -19.63 13.65 -4.00
C THR A 140 -20.68 13.36 -2.93
N CYS A 141 -20.35 12.60 -1.89
CA CYS A 141 -21.28 12.38 -0.76
C CYS A 141 -21.65 13.69 -0.06
N PHE A 142 -20.72 14.64 0.09
CA PHE A 142 -21.02 15.96 0.66
C PHE A 142 -21.90 16.79 -0.28
N GLU A 143 -21.64 16.78 -1.60
CA GLU A 143 -22.52 17.46 -2.57
C GLU A 143 -23.93 16.89 -2.56
N HIS A 144 -24.10 15.56 -2.54
CA HIS A 144 -25.40 14.92 -2.46
C HIS A 144 -26.11 15.19 -1.14
N ALA A 145 -25.37 15.21 -0.02
CA ALA A 145 -25.94 15.52 1.30
C ALA A 145 -26.49 16.94 1.40
N MET A 146 -25.96 17.89 0.61
CA MET A 146 -26.48 19.26 0.50
C MET A 146 -27.89 19.31 -0.15
N LEU A 147 -28.16 18.36 -1.05
CA LEU A 147 -29.40 18.29 -1.81
C LEU A 147 -30.44 17.35 -1.19
N GLU A 148 -29.99 16.45 -0.30
CA GLU A 148 -30.88 15.44 0.32
C GLU A 148 -31.74 16.04 1.41
N SER A 149 -33.05 15.88 1.26
CA SER A 149 -34.06 16.39 2.21
C SER A 149 -34.37 15.40 3.34
N ASP A 150 -34.24 14.08 3.08
CA ASP A 150 -34.46 13.05 4.08
C ASP A 150 -33.27 13.00 5.06
N PRO A 151 -33.48 13.24 6.36
CA PRO A 151 -32.45 13.26 7.36
C PRO A 151 -31.70 11.90 7.50
N GLU A 152 -32.40 10.78 7.31
CA GLU A 152 -31.79 9.45 7.44
C GLU A 152 -30.87 9.14 6.24
N ARG A 153 -31.33 9.42 5.02
CA ARG A 153 -30.52 9.29 3.80
C ARG A 153 -29.33 10.24 3.84
N ARG A 154 -29.52 11.49 4.29
CA ARG A 154 -28.42 12.43 4.47
C ARG A 154 -27.37 11.92 5.46
N ARG A 155 -27.79 11.33 6.59
CA ARG A 155 -26.87 10.69 7.53
C ARG A 155 -26.13 9.52 6.92
N ALA A 156 -26.78 8.70 6.10
CA ALA A 156 -26.14 7.59 5.40
C ALA A 156 -25.05 8.08 4.44
N LEU A 157 -25.29 9.17 3.69
CA LEU A 157 -24.29 9.83 2.83
C LEU A 157 -23.10 10.37 3.64
N LEU A 158 -23.32 10.85 4.86
CA LEU A 158 -22.32 11.41 5.76
C LEU A 158 -21.74 10.38 6.75
N THR A 159 -22.03 9.10 6.54
CA THR A 159 -21.45 8.00 7.32
C THR A 159 -20.34 7.32 6.52
N PHE A 160 -19.10 7.41 7.03
CA PHE A 160 -17.89 6.86 6.41
C PHE A 160 -17.38 5.69 7.25
N ILE A 161 -17.32 4.52 6.64
CA ILE A 161 -16.88 3.30 7.32
C ILE A 161 -15.51 2.88 6.78
N LEU A 162 -14.57 2.70 7.69
CA LEU A 162 -13.26 2.10 7.40
C LEU A 162 -13.24 0.71 8.02
N VAL A 163 -12.74 -0.28 7.28
CA VAL A 163 -12.65 -1.66 7.73
C VAL A 163 -11.20 -2.07 7.84
N GLY A 164 -10.78 -2.45 9.05
CA GLY A 164 -9.43 -2.86 9.39
C GLY A 164 -8.69 -1.86 10.28
N GLY A 165 -8.36 -2.27 11.50
CA GLY A 165 -7.64 -1.46 12.51
C GLY A 165 -6.12 -1.52 12.41
N GLY A 166 -5.57 -1.94 11.27
CA GLY A 166 -4.14 -1.86 10.97
C GLY A 166 -3.64 -0.43 10.67
N PRO A 167 -2.33 -0.25 10.36
CA PRO A 167 -1.76 1.07 10.09
C PRO A 167 -2.53 1.86 9.03
N THR A 168 -2.82 1.25 7.88
CA THR A 168 -3.55 1.92 6.77
C THR A 168 -4.92 2.43 7.20
N GLY A 169 -5.70 1.61 7.92
CA GLY A 169 -7.04 2.02 8.38
C GLY A 169 -6.98 3.13 9.42
N VAL A 170 -6.04 3.09 10.34
CA VAL A 170 -5.83 4.12 11.38
C VAL A 170 -5.38 5.44 10.74
N GLU A 171 -4.42 5.40 9.80
CA GLU A 171 -3.92 6.57 9.06
C GLU A 171 -5.02 7.20 8.21
N MET A 172 -5.77 6.37 7.47
CA MET A 172 -6.89 6.83 6.65
C MET A 172 -8.00 7.46 7.50
N ALA A 173 -8.36 6.84 8.63
CA ALA A 173 -9.38 7.36 9.54
C ALA A 173 -8.99 8.73 10.11
N GLY A 174 -7.73 8.87 10.56
CA GLY A 174 -7.21 10.13 11.06
C GLY A 174 -7.21 11.24 10.01
N ALA A 175 -6.75 10.93 8.80
CA ALA A 175 -6.68 11.88 7.69
C ALA A 175 -8.07 12.27 7.15
N LEU A 176 -9.01 11.31 7.10
CA LEU A 176 -10.39 11.57 6.70
C LEU A 176 -11.11 12.47 7.72
N SER A 177 -10.91 12.23 9.01
CA SER A 177 -11.45 13.10 10.05
C SER A 177 -10.93 14.54 9.91
N GLU A 178 -9.66 14.73 9.59
CA GLU A 178 -9.10 16.06 9.36
C GLU A 178 -9.62 16.72 8.10
N LEU A 179 -9.72 16.00 6.98
CA LEU A 179 -10.34 16.51 5.77
C LEU A 179 -11.77 17.03 6.07
N ILE A 180 -12.58 16.23 6.72
CA ILE A 180 -13.98 16.55 6.98
C ILE A 180 -14.09 17.72 7.97
N ARG A 181 -13.45 17.62 9.12
CA ARG A 181 -13.69 18.54 10.24
C ARG A 181 -12.93 19.85 10.18
N LEU A 182 -11.82 19.90 9.44
CA LEU A 182 -10.98 21.10 9.35
C LEU A 182 -11.12 21.81 8.00
N VAL A 183 -11.56 21.09 6.96
CA VAL A 183 -11.62 21.59 5.59
C VAL A 183 -13.06 21.63 5.09
N LEU A 184 -13.73 20.47 4.92
CA LEU A 184 -15.04 20.41 4.31
C LEU A 184 -16.13 21.12 5.12
N VAL A 185 -15.99 21.22 6.44
CA VAL A 185 -16.90 22.03 7.27
C VAL A 185 -16.95 23.50 6.82
N LYS A 186 -15.88 24.02 6.23
CA LYS A 186 -15.83 25.40 5.70
C LYS A 186 -16.49 25.50 4.33
N ASP A 187 -16.38 24.44 3.51
CA ASP A 187 -16.94 24.40 2.16
C ASP A 187 -18.45 24.13 2.19
N TYR A 188 -18.94 23.42 3.22
CA TYR A 188 -20.36 23.04 3.36
C TYR A 188 -21.00 23.59 4.66
N PRO A 189 -21.09 24.91 4.85
CA PRO A 189 -21.55 25.53 6.11
C PRO A 189 -23.01 25.25 6.47
N ARG A 190 -23.83 24.77 5.51
CA ARG A 190 -25.22 24.39 5.74
C ARG A 190 -25.38 22.97 6.29
N LEU A 191 -24.34 22.11 6.18
CA LEU A 191 -24.37 20.78 6.75
C LEU A 191 -23.99 20.85 8.24
N ASN A 192 -24.74 20.12 9.05
CA ASN A 192 -24.37 19.99 10.45
C ASN A 192 -23.23 18.95 10.58
N ILE A 193 -22.05 19.39 10.94
CA ILE A 193 -20.88 18.52 11.12
C ILE A 193 -21.11 17.39 12.16
N LYS A 194 -22.08 17.55 13.05
CA LYS A 194 -22.45 16.51 14.02
C LYS A 194 -23.18 15.32 13.38
N ASP A 195 -23.71 15.49 12.17
CA ASP A 195 -24.34 14.41 11.42
C ASP A 195 -23.31 13.51 10.74
N VAL A 196 -22.05 13.98 10.63
CA VAL A 196 -20.96 13.18 10.05
C VAL A 196 -20.47 12.15 11.05
N ARG A 197 -20.45 10.89 10.61
CA ARG A 197 -19.92 9.74 11.37
C ARG A 197 -18.73 9.12 10.65
N ILE A 198 -17.68 8.85 11.39
CA ILE A 198 -16.53 8.08 10.90
C ILE A 198 -16.38 6.88 11.82
N LEU A 199 -16.56 5.68 11.27
CA LEU A 199 -16.47 4.42 11.97
C LEU A 199 -15.22 3.65 11.51
N LEU A 200 -14.42 3.17 12.45
CA LEU A 200 -13.35 2.23 12.19
C LEU A 200 -13.75 0.87 12.76
N LEU A 201 -14.07 -0.07 11.87
CA LEU A 201 -14.49 -1.43 12.23
C LEU A 201 -13.27 -2.35 12.23
N GLU A 202 -13.04 -3.03 13.34
CA GLU A 202 -11.98 -4.01 13.51
C GLU A 202 -12.58 -5.36 13.91
N ALA A 203 -12.20 -6.41 13.18
CA ALA A 203 -12.72 -7.76 13.41
C ALA A 203 -12.20 -8.39 14.71
N THR A 204 -11.05 -7.95 15.17
CA THR A 204 -10.42 -8.40 16.42
C THR A 204 -10.73 -7.44 17.59
N ASP A 205 -10.14 -7.69 18.75
CA ASP A 205 -10.23 -6.84 19.93
C ASP A 205 -9.12 -5.76 20.01
N LYS A 206 -8.32 -5.58 18.94
CA LYS A 206 -7.09 -4.77 19.00
C LYS A 206 -6.88 -3.93 17.75
N LEU A 207 -6.61 -2.63 17.93
CA LEU A 207 -5.99 -1.80 16.91
C LEU A 207 -4.49 -2.09 16.81
N LEU A 208 -3.90 -1.92 15.62
CA LEU A 208 -2.45 -1.99 15.42
C LEU A 208 -1.83 -3.23 16.11
N ALA A 209 -2.38 -4.41 15.86
CA ALA A 209 -2.11 -5.65 16.60
C ALA A 209 -0.61 -5.97 16.76
N ALA A 210 0.24 -5.56 15.80
CA ALA A 210 1.69 -5.73 15.86
C ALA A 210 2.40 -4.73 16.80
N MET A 211 1.70 -3.74 17.35
CA MET A 211 2.29 -2.74 18.25
C MET A 211 2.08 -3.12 19.73
N PRO A 212 3.00 -2.70 20.63
CA PRO A 212 2.82 -2.82 22.06
C PRO A 212 1.52 -2.18 22.57
N GLU A 213 0.92 -2.75 23.61
CA GLU A 213 -0.38 -2.34 24.16
C GLU A 213 -0.46 -0.84 24.45
N ARG A 214 0.55 -0.27 25.11
CA ARG A 214 0.62 1.17 25.40
C ARG A 214 0.44 2.05 24.15
N LEU A 215 0.96 1.62 23.00
CA LEU A 215 0.82 2.35 21.74
C LEU A 215 -0.55 2.16 21.12
N ARG A 216 -1.12 0.95 21.22
CA ARG A 216 -2.50 0.65 20.78
C ARG A 216 -3.53 1.50 21.51
N GLU A 217 -3.39 1.62 22.85
CA GLU A 217 -4.23 2.49 23.66
C GLU A 217 -4.05 3.97 23.31
N ALA A 218 -2.80 4.43 23.10
CA ALA A 218 -2.54 5.81 22.67
C ALA A 218 -3.19 6.13 21.33
N ALA A 219 -3.18 5.17 20.39
CA ALA A 219 -3.86 5.28 19.12
C ALA A 219 -5.38 5.37 19.31
N GLY A 220 -5.98 4.49 20.11
CA GLY A 220 -7.42 4.50 20.40
C GLY A 220 -7.88 5.81 21.04
N ARG A 221 -7.15 6.30 22.04
CA ARG A 221 -7.44 7.62 22.66
C ARG A 221 -7.36 8.77 21.65
N THR A 222 -6.43 8.70 20.70
CA THR A 222 -6.27 9.73 19.68
C THR A 222 -7.40 9.70 18.66
N LEU A 223 -7.80 8.51 18.19
CA LEU A 223 -8.94 8.33 17.30
C LEU A 223 -10.24 8.85 17.94
N TRP A 224 -10.48 8.55 19.22
CA TRP A 224 -11.61 9.05 19.95
C TRP A 224 -11.64 10.60 20.02
N ARG A 225 -10.51 11.26 20.32
CA ARG A 225 -10.41 12.73 20.30
C ARG A 225 -10.67 13.33 18.92
N LYS A 226 -10.45 12.57 17.87
CA LYS A 226 -10.74 12.95 16.48
C LYS A 226 -12.16 12.57 16.04
N TRP A 227 -13.03 12.19 16.99
CA TRP A 227 -14.43 11.84 16.73
C TRP A 227 -14.56 10.62 15.79
N ILE A 228 -13.64 9.68 15.87
CA ILE A 228 -13.69 8.41 15.17
C ILE A 228 -14.21 7.36 16.13
N GLU A 229 -15.33 6.74 15.76
CA GLU A 229 -15.96 5.65 16.49
C GLU A 229 -15.24 4.34 16.15
N VAL A 230 -14.45 3.80 17.09
CA VAL A 230 -13.79 2.51 16.92
C VAL A 230 -14.67 1.40 17.46
N ARG A 231 -14.92 0.39 16.63
CA ARG A 231 -15.69 -0.80 17.00
C ARG A 231 -14.86 -2.04 16.86
N PHE A 232 -14.64 -2.73 17.94
CA PHE A 232 -13.96 -4.02 18.00
C PHE A 232 -14.96 -5.17 17.82
N SER A 233 -14.44 -6.34 17.46
CA SER A 233 -15.25 -7.54 17.17
C SER A 233 -16.36 -7.28 16.14
N ALA A 234 -16.14 -6.30 15.27
CA ALA A 234 -17.09 -5.80 14.27
C ALA A 234 -16.72 -6.32 12.86
N THR A 235 -16.96 -7.60 12.63
CA THR A 235 -16.69 -8.22 11.32
C THR A 235 -17.79 -7.86 10.34
N VAL A 236 -17.42 -7.26 9.22
CA VAL A 236 -18.33 -7.00 8.09
C VAL A 236 -18.70 -8.32 7.41
N ALA A 237 -19.98 -8.50 7.18
CA ALA A 237 -20.54 -9.65 6.46
C ALA A 237 -20.92 -9.32 5.01
N ASP A 238 -21.36 -8.07 4.75
CA ASP A 238 -21.81 -7.65 3.43
C ASP A 238 -21.89 -6.12 3.32
N PHE A 239 -21.90 -5.60 2.06
CA PHE A 239 -22.14 -4.20 1.74
C PHE A 239 -22.81 -4.09 0.36
N ASP A 240 -24.03 -3.59 0.31
CA ASP A 240 -24.85 -3.50 -0.92
C ASP A 240 -24.67 -2.14 -1.66
N GLY A 241 -23.82 -1.24 -1.18
CA GLY A 241 -23.63 0.13 -1.68
C GLY A 241 -24.36 1.19 -0.85
N GLU A 242 -25.33 0.79 -0.03
CA GLU A 242 -26.12 1.71 0.83
C GLU A 242 -26.10 1.30 2.31
N ARG A 243 -25.79 0.03 2.60
CA ARG A 243 -25.86 -0.53 3.95
C ARG A 243 -24.76 -1.54 4.20
N VAL A 244 -24.07 -1.38 5.30
CA VAL A 244 -23.12 -2.38 5.79
C VAL A 244 -23.84 -3.30 6.76
N ARG A 245 -23.72 -4.62 6.54
CA ARG A 245 -24.18 -5.65 7.47
C ARG A 245 -23.00 -6.26 8.22
N LEU A 246 -23.07 -6.28 9.52
CA LEU A 246 -22.09 -6.98 10.36
C LEU A 246 -22.50 -8.45 10.58
N LYS A 247 -21.52 -9.30 10.92
CA LYS A 247 -21.81 -10.71 11.30
C LYS A 247 -22.70 -10.82 12.55
N SER A 248 -22.75 -9.79 13.39
CA SER A 248 -23.66 -9.71 14.54
C SER A 248 -25.15 -9.55 14.14
N GLY A 249 -25.44 -9.26 12.87
CA GLY A 249 -26.78 -8.92 12.36
C GLY A 249 -27.08 -7.42 12.36
N GLU A 250 -26.23 -6.59 12.95
CA GLU A 250 -26.40 -5.13 12.92
C GLU A 250 -26.27 -4.62 11.47
N VAL A 251 -27.13 -3.67 11.11
CA VAL A 251 -27.12 -2.99 9.81
C VAL A 251 -26.81 -1.51 10.02
N ILE A 252 -25.80 -0.99 9.33
CA ILE A 252 -25.37 0.40 9.40
C ILE A 252 -25.60 1.05 8.05
N PRO A 253 -26.54 2.02 7.92
CA PRO A 253 -26.71 2.80 6.70
C PRO A 253 -25.46 3.64 6.42
N ALA A 254 -24.84 3.44 5.26
CA ALA A 254 -23.66 4.16 4.81
C ALA A 254 -23.47 3.96 3.31
N HIS A 255 -23.05 4.99 2.60
CA HIS A 255 -22.69 4.91 1.17
C HIS A 255 -21.18 4.75 0.93
N THR A 256 -20.37 4.82 1.99
CA THR A 256 -18.91 4.78 1.88
C THR A 256 -18.33 3.69 2.76
N VAL A 257 -17.65 2.71 2.14
CA VAL A 257 -16.85 1.72 2.83
C VAL A 257 -15.45 1.68 2.21
N ILE A 258 -14.42 1.99 3.02
CA ILE A 258 -13.02 1.94 2.64
C ILE A 258 -12.41 0.69 3.29
N TRP A 259 -11.94 -0.24 2.47
CA TRP A 259 -11.45 -1.53 2.92
C TRP A 259 -9.92 -1.53 3.08
N ALA A 260 -9.45 -1.58 4.31
CA ALA A 260 -8.04 -1.65 4.68
C ALA A 260 -7.69 -2.93 5.49
N ALA A 261 -8.56 -3.95 5.43
CA ALA A 261 -8.49 -5.11 6.32
C ALA A 261 -7.56 -6.24 5.86
N GLY A 262 -6.98 -6.15 4.67
CA GLY A 262 -6.09 -7.22 4.22
C GLY A 262 -5.52 -7.04 2.83
N VAL A 263 -4.44 -7.77 2.60
CA VAL A 263 -3.73 -7.83 1.31
C VAL A 263 -3.57 -9.30 0.93
N ARG A 264 -3.70 -9.61 -0.35
CA ARG A 264 -3.38 -10.92 -0.94
C ARG A 264 -2.41 -10.73 -2.10
N ALA A 265 -1.72 -11.79 -2.49
CA ALA A 265 -0.93 -11.79 -3.71
C ALA A 265 -1.80 -11.54 -4.93
N THR A 266 -1.21 -10.96 -5.98
CA THR A 266 -1.93 -10.67 -7.23
C THR A 266 -2.33 -11.95 -7.95
N PRO A 267 -3.32 -11.92 -8.87
CA PRO A 267 -3.75 -13.07 -9.67
C PRO A 267 -2.61 -13.72 -10.47
N LEU A 268 -1.56 -12.98 -10.79
CA LEU A 268 -0.38 -13.52 -11.45
C LEU A 268 0.22 -14.72 -10.69
N ASN A 269 0.21 -14.68 -9.34
CA ASN A 269 0.72 -15.81 -8.54
C ASN A 269 -0.03 -17.11 -8.82
N ALA A 270 -1.35 -17.04 -8.97
CA ALA A 270 -2.16 -18.21 -9.32
C ALA A 270 -1.89 -18.70 -10.76
N ALA A 271 -1.65 -17.76 -11.69
CA ALA A 271 -1.34 -18.07 -13.09
C ALA A 271 0.03 -18.72 -13.29
N LEU A 272 0.93 -18.69 -12.28
CA LEU A 272 2.25 -19.34 -12.37
C LEU A 272 2.18 -20.87 -12.28
N GLY A 273 1.07 -21.46 -11.86
CA GLY A 273 0.95 -22.92 -11.67
C GLY A 273 1.82 -23.49 -10.55
N LEU A 274 2.35 -22.64 -9.66
CA LEU A 274 3.17 -23.03 -8.51
C LEU A 274 2.29 -23.25 -7.27
N PRO A 275 2.72 -24.08 -6.30
CA PRO A 275 2.03 -24.22 -5.03
C PRO A 275 1.91 -22.86 -4.32
N THR A 276 0.72 -22.59 -3.77
CA THR A 276 0.45 -21.36 -3.02
C THR A 276 0.25 -21.64 -1.54
N ALA A 277 0.72 -20.75 -0.70
CA ALA A 277 0.47 -20.71 0.74
C ALA A 277 -0.63 -19.68 1.07
N ARG A 278 -0.69 -19.29 2.32
CA ARG A 278 -1.66 -18.32 2.84
C ARG A 278 -1.68 -17.03 2.00
N GLN A 279 -2.86 -16.50 1.71
CA GLN A 279 -3.10 -15.28 0.91
C GLN A 279 -2.61 -15.37 -0.55
N GLY A 280 -2.52 -16.56 -1.14
CA GLY A 280 -2.05 -16.78 -2.51
C GLY A 280 -0.56 -16.53 -2.73
N ARG A 281 0.23 -16.41 -1.65
CA ARG A 281 1.68 -16.21 -1.69
C ARG A 281 2.38 -17.52 -2.06
N ILE A 282 3.51 -17.43 -2.76
CA ILE A 282 4.27 -18.61 -3.19
C ILE A 282 5.41 -18.87 -2.20
N PRO A 283 5.50 -20.11 -1.64
CA PRO A 283 6.62 -20.50 -0.81
C PRO A 283 7.96 -20.40 -1.54
N VAL A 284 8.94 -19.79 -0.89
CA VAL A 284 10.30 -19.63 -1.43
C VAL A 284 11.33 -20.30 -0.54
N GLU A 285 12.44 -20.70 -1.13
CA GLU A 285 13.61 -21.20 -0.42
C GLU A 285 14.22 -20.08 0.46
N PRO A 286 15.08 -20.38 1.44
CA PRO A 286 15.76 -19.36 2.24
C PRO A 286 16.50 -18.31 1.43
N THR A 287 16.94 -18.64 0.21
CA THR A 287 17.61 -17.73 -0.74
C THR A 287 16.65 -16.91 -1.59
N LEU A 288 15.31 -17.02 -1.36
CA LEU A 288 14.20 -16.43 -2.10
C LEU A 288 13.99 -17.03 -3.50
N GLN A 289 14.60 -18.17 -3.80
CA GLN A 289 14.40 -18.91 -5.04
C GLN A 289 13.10 -19.72 -5.01
N VAL A 290 12.55 -19.97 -6.17
CA VAL A 290 11.44 -20.92 -6.37
C VAL A 290 12.02 -22.34 -6.39
N ARG A 291 11.42 -23.25 -5.62
CA ARG A 291 11.84 -24.65 -5.61
C ARG A 291 11.72 -25.27 -7.00
N GLY A 292 12.81 -25.90 -7.48
CA GLY A 292 12.88 -26.48 -8.82
C GLY A 292 13.26 -25.51 -9.94
N HIS A 293 13.34 -24.17 -9.64
CA HIS A 293 13.69 -23.13 -10.60
C HIS A 293 14.77 -22.20 -10.01
N PRO A 294 16.04 -22.62 -10.01
CA PRO A 294 17.11 -21.87 -9.33
C PRO A 294 17.41 -20.50 -9.95
N GLU A 295 16.95 -20.23 -11.17
CA GLU A 295 17.04 -18.94 -11.85
C GLU A 295 15.87 -17.99 -11.53
N VAL A 296 14.81 -18.46 -10.82
CA VAL A 296 13.60 -17.72 -10.53
C VAL A 296 13.52 -17.35 -9.05
N TYR A 297 13.28 -16.08 -8.77
CA TYR A 297 13.12 -15.52 -7.43
C TYR A 297 11.75 -14.87 -7.29
N ILE A 298 11.12 -15.01 -6.12
CA ILE A 298 9.88 -14.29 -5.79
C ILE A 298 10.10 -13.48 -4.52
N ILE A 299 9.66 -12.21 -4.53
CA ILE A 299 9.93 -11.25 -3.47
C ILE A 299 8.71 -10.36 -3.13
N GLY A 300 8.76 -9.74 -1.96
CA GLY A 300 7.71 -8.86 -1.48
C GLY A 300 6.40 -9.60 -1.17
N ASP A 301 5.26 -8.94 -1.44
CA ASP A 301 3.93 -9.45 -1.08
C ASP A 301 3.58 -10.78 -1.79
N ALA A 302 4.23 -11.09 -2.90
CA ALA A 302 4.04 -12.34 -3.65
C ALA A 302 4.74 -13.56 -3.00
N ALA A 303 5.81 -13.35 -2.24
CA ALA A 303 6.60 -14.40 -1.63
C ALA A 303 6.07 -14.82 -0.25
N TYR A 304 5.98 -16.12 0.01
CA TYR A 304 5.77 -16.65 1.35
C TYR A 304 7.11 -17.11 1.92
N HIS A 305 7.63 -16.36 2.86
CA HIS A 305 8.89 -16.62 3.56
C HIS A 305 8.66 -16.53 5.06
N GLU A 306 9.13 -17.53 5.78
CA GLU A 306 9.02 -17.62 7.25
C GLU A 306 10.36 -17.36 7.92
N GLU A 307 10.33 -16.64 9.01
CA GLU A 307 11.42 -16.53 9.96
C GLU A 307 10.90 -16.86 11.36
N ASN A 308 11.60 -17.73 12.08
CA ASN A 308 11.20 -18.20 13.42
C ASN A 308 9.79 -18.82 13.49
N GLY A 309 9.33 -19.46 12.39
CA GLY A 309 8.02 -20.10 12.29
C GLY A 309 6.85 -19.14 12.00
N GLU A 310 7.14 -17.86 11.76
CA GLU A 310 6.11 -16.87 11.43
C GLU A 310 6.36 -16.27 10.03
N PRO A 311 5.30 -16.08 9.23
CA PRO A 311 5.44 -15.46 7.92
C PRO A 311 5.79 -13.99 8.05
N LEU A 312 6.72 -13.53 7.22
CA LEU A 312 7.09 -12.11 7.17
C LEU A 312 5.88 -11.22 6.78
N PRO A 313 5.78 -10.03 7.40
CA PRO A 313 4.69 -9.11 7.14
C PRO A 313 4.76 -8.51 5.71
N LEU A 314 3.59 -8.13 5.17
CA LEU A 314 3.44 -7.49 3.86
C LEU A 314 3.71 -5.99 3.96
N VAL A 315 4.97 -5.61 4.16
CA VAL A 315 5.40 -4.23 4.35
C VAL A 315 6.57 -3.86 3.44
N ALA A 316 6.67 -2.58 3.09
CA ALA A 316 7.70 -2.07 2.18
C ALA A 316 9.15 -2.43 2.60
N PRO A 317 9.56 -2.33 3.88
CA PRO A 317 10.91 -2.71 4.30
C PRO A 317 11.29 -4.16 3.98
N VAL A 318 10.36 -5.11 4.11
CA VAL A 318 10.58 -6.53 3.73
C VAL A 318 10.84 -6.62 2.24
N ALA A 319 9.99 -6.04 1.40
CA ALA A 319 10.14 -6.07 -0.05
C ALA A 319 11.46 -5.42 -0.51
N ILE A 320 11.85 -4.28 0.07
CA ILE A 320 13.11 -3.59 -0.21
C ILE A 320 14.30 -4.50 0.09
N GLN A 321 14.34 -5.09 1.27
CA GLN A 321 15.45 -5.94 1.71
C GLN A 321 15.53 -7.25 0.90
N MET A 322 14.38 -7.85 0.55
CA MET A 322 14.32 -9.01 -0.35
C MET A 322 14.90 -8.67 -1.74
N GLY A 323 14.50 -7.52 -2.32
CA GLY A 323 15.02 -7.08 -3.61
C GLY A 323 16.54 -6.91 -3.61
N GLN A 324 17.10 -6.32 -2.56
CA GLN A 324 18.56 -6.19 -2.39
C GLN A 324 19.25 -7.53 -2.20
N ALA A 325 18.63 -8.45 -1.46
CA ALA A 325 19.18 -9.80 -1.23
C ALA A 325 19.23 -10.63 -2.52
N VAL A 326 18.15 -10.60 -3.30
CA VAL A 326 18.10 -11.29 -4.60
C VAL A 326 19.15 -10.76 -5.56
N ALA A 327 19.33 -9.44 -5.65
CA ALA A 327 20.36 -8.85 -6.49
C ALA A 327 21.77 -9.31 -6.08
N ARG A 328 22.07 -9.40 -4.77
CA ARG A 328 23.32 -9.97 -4.26
C ARG A 328 23.45 -11.44 -4.66
N ASN A 329 22.41 -12.24 -4.52
CA ASN A 329 22.41 -13.66 -4.84
C ASN A 329 22.61 -13.91 -6.35
N ILE A 330 21.98 -13.12 -7.23
CA ILE A 330 22.23 -13.17 -8.67
C ILE A 330 23.71 -12.85 -8.96
N ALA A 331 24.26 -11.78 -8.37
CA ALA A 331 25.66 -11.43 -8.57
C ALA A 331 26.64 -12.49 -8.02
N ARG A 332 26.28 -13.23 -6.97
CA ARG A 332 27.04 -14.37 -6.44
C ARG A 332 26.97 -15.58 -7.39
N SER A 333 25.77 -15.90 -7.87
CA SER A 333 25.54 -16.98 -8.84
C SER A 333 26.40 -16.80 -10.10
N LEU A 334 26.44 -15.59 -10.64
CA LEU A 334 27.28 -15.26 -11.82
C LEU A 334 28.78 -15.46 -11.58
N ARG A 335 29.21 -15.46 -10.33
CA ARG A 335 30.61 -15.70 -9.92
C ARG A 335 30.87 -17.13 -9.43
N GLY A 336 29.89 -18.03 -9.54
CA GLY A 336 29.97 -19.40 -9.01
C GLY A 336 30.08 -19.46 -7.48
N LYS A 337 29.64 -18.42 -6.75
CA LYS A 337 29.67 -18.38 -5.30
C LYS A 337 28.37 -18.92 -4.71
N PRO A 338 28.40 -19.57 -3.51
CA PRO A 338 27.21 -20.04 -2.83
C PRO A 338 26.28 -18.85 -2.52
N LEU A 339 24.95 -19.07 -2.62
CA LEU A 339 23.96 -18.06 -2.30
C LEU A 339 23.83 -17.88 -0.79
N GLU A 340 23.37 -16.72 -0.37
CA GLU A 340 23.13 -16.37 1.04
C GLU A 340 21.65 -16.42 1.36
N PRO A 341 21.25 -17.04 2.50
CA PRO A 341 19.87 -16.98 2.95
C PRO A 341 19.48 -15.54 3.29
N PHE A 342 18.25 -15.19 2.98
CA PHE A 342 17.66 -13.93 3.36
C PHE A 342 17.36 -13.92 4.85
N ARG A 343 17.61 -12.79 5.49
CA ARG A 343 17.18 -12.50 6.87
C ARG A 343 16.65 -11.08 6.93
N TYR A 344 15.43 -10.96 7.43
CA TYR A 344 14.81 -9.65 7.60
C TYR A 344 15.39 -8.94 8.84
N ARG A 345 15.69 -7.67 8.66
CA ARG A 345 16.06 -6.78 9.77
C ARG A 345 14.92 -5.82 10.00
N ASP A 346 14.19 -6.03 11.09
CA ASP A 346 13.07 -5.16 11.46
C ASP A 346 13.59 -3.75 11.76
N GLN A 347 13.00 -2.76 11.12
CA GLN A 347 13.31 -1.34 11.27
C GLN A 347 12.31 -0.62 12.19
N GLY A 348 11.35 -1.36 12.73
CA GLY A 348 10.26 -0.85 13.54
C GLY A 348 9.02 -0.48 12.73
N THR A 349 7.98 -0.09 13.43
CA THR A 349 6.66 0.21 12.89
C THR A 349 6.20 1.60 13.35
N LEU A 350 5.66 2.38 12.41
CA LEU A 350 5.10 3.71 12.66
C LEU A 350 3.70 3.79 12.05
N ALA A 351 2.80 4.51 12.71
CA ALA A 351 1.49 4.87 12.16
C ALA A 351 1.10 6.27 12.63
N THR A 352 0.75 7.16 11.71
CA THR A 352 0.21 8.47 12.06
C THR A 352 -1.30 8.39 12.27
N ILE A 353 -1.81 9.27 13.15
CA ILE A 353 -3.26 9.35 13.44
C ILE A 353 -3.72 10.78 13.12
N GLY A 354 -3.10 11.36 12.09
CA GLY A 354 -3.23 12.74 11.69
C GLY A 354 -2.20 13.66 12.33
N ARG A 355 -2.44 14.96 12.24
CA ARG A 355 -1.51 16.01 12.65
C ARG A 355 -1.18 15.95 14.14
N ASN A 356 0.11 16.09 14.46
CA ASN A 356 0.68 16.09 15.82
C ASN A 356 0.48 14.79 16.59
N ALA A 357 0.03 13.73 15.92
CA ALA A 357 -0.29 12.48 16.58
C ALA A 357 0.13 11.26 15.74
N ALA A 358 1.02 10.47 16.29
CA ALA A 358 1.43 9.19 15.75
C ALA A 358 1.79 8.23 16.89
N VAL A 359 1.99 6.98 16.53
CA VAL A 359 2.58 5.95 17.38
C VAL A 359 3.74 5.31 16.65
N ALA A 360 4.81 5.01 17.34
CA ALA A 360 6.01 4.40 16.76
C ALA A 360 6.65 3.42 17.75
N HIS A 361 6.98 2.25 17.26
CA HIS A 361 7.84 1.28 17.93
C HIS A 361 9.10 1.10 17.09
N VAL A 362 10.20 1.73 17.50
CA VAL A 362 11.45 1.78 16.74
C VAL A 362 12.61 1.47 17.66
N PHE A 363 13.48 0.53 17.25
CA PHE A 363 14.62 0.06 18.05
C PHE A 363 14.26 -0.34 19.48
N GLY A 364 13.09 -0.99 19.67
CA GLY A 364 12.62 -1.42 20.98
C GLY A 364 12.04 -0.32 21.86
N VAL A 365 11.99 0.94 21.39
CA VAL A 365 11.47 2.09 22.13
C VAL A 365 10.10 2.50 21.62
N ASN A 366 9.18 2.79 22.54
CA ASN A 366 7.82 3.23 22.26
C ASN A 366 7.71 4.74 22.29
N TRP A 367 7.26 5.33 21.19
CA TRP A 367 7.00 6.76 21.05
C TRP A 367 5.53 7.00 20.71
N SER A 368 4.94 8.09 21.24
CA SER A 368 3.56 8.48 20.91
C SER A 368 3.41 10.01 20.88
N GLY A 369 2.35 10.48 20.21
CA GLY A 369 2.05 11.92 20.09
C GLY A 369 2.99 12.64 19.12
N PHE A 370 3.34 13.88 19.48
CA PHE A 370 4.13 14.78 18.63
C PHE A 370 5.54 14.24 18.25
N PRO A 371 6.34 13.68 19.18
CA PRO A 371 7.64 13.12 18.82
C PRO A 371 7.55 11.97 17.81
N ALA A 372 6.59 11.07 17.98
CA ALA A 372 6.35 10.00 17.03
C ALA A 372 5.88 10.52 15.66
N TRP A 373 5.10 11.60 15.66
CA TRP A 373 4.64 12.25 14.44
C TRP A 373 5.80 12.90 13.65
N VAL A 374 6.71 13.60 14.33
CA VAL A 374 7.93 14.14 13.71
C VAL A 374 8.79 13.01 13.13
N MET A 375 8.98 11.92 13.89
CA MET A 375 9.71 10.75 13.42
C MET A 375 9.06 10.15 12.16
N TRP A 376 7.73 10.04 12.14
CA TRP A 376 6.97 9.57 10.99
C TRP A 376 7.22 10.46 9.75
N LEU A 377 7.16 11.80 9.89
CA LEU A 377 7.45 12.75 8.81
C LEU A 377 8.87 12.54 8.24
N VAL A 378 9.87 12.48 9.12
CA VAL A 378 11.28 12.32 8.72
C VAL A 378 11.51 11.01 7.98
N VAL A 379 11.01 9.90 8.51
CA VAL A 379 11.16 8.57 7.88
C VAL A 379 10.54 8.56 6.48
N HIS A 380 9.32 9.08 6.32
CA HIS A 380 8.61 9.05 5.05
C HIS A 380 9.26 9.99 4.01
N ILE A 381 9.72 11.16 4.41
CA ILE A 381 10.47 12.06 3.51
C ILE A 381 11.80 11.46 3.08
N ILE A 382 12.53 10.78 3.97
CA ILE A 382 13.80 10.15 3.60
C ILE A 382 13.56 9.03 2.58
N GLN A 383 12.52 8.23 2.78
CA GLN A 383 12.20 7.09 1.92
C GLN A 383 11.56 7.49 0.58
N LEU A 384 10.90 8.64 0.51
CA LEU A 384 10.29 9.15 -0.72
C LEU A 384 11.35 9.38 -1.81
N ILE A 385 11.06 8.95 -3.04
CA ILE A 385 12.03 9.01 -4.14
C ILE A 385 11.92 10.34 -4.89
N GLY A 386 13.06 11.01 -5.02
CA GLY A 386 13.23 12.22 -5.83
C GLY A 386 13.20 13.51 -5.02
N PHE A 387 14.20 14.36 -5.24
CA PHE A 387 14.34 15.64 -4.52
C PHE A 387 13.11 16.54 -4.70
N ARG A 388 12.62 16.66 -5.96
CA ARG A 388 11.43 17.46 -6.26
C ARG A 388 10.21 16.99 -5.47
N ASN A 389 9.95 15.69 -5.44
CA ASN A 389 8.81 15.11 -4.70
C ASN A 389 8.94 15.37 -3.20
N LYS A 390 10.14 15.20 -2.62
CA LYS A 390 10.41 15.52 -1.21
C LYS A 390 10.11 16.98 -0.88
N LEU A 391 10.57 17.91 -1.74
CA LEU A 391 10.36 19.33 -1.54
C LEU A 391 8.87 19.69 -1.60
N PHE A 392 8.14 19.20 -2.62
CA PHE A 392 6.71 19.50 -2.75
C PHE A 392 5.89 18.90 -1.61
N VAL A 393 6.19 17.68 -1.19
CA VAL A 393 5.51 17.07 -0.03
C VAL A 393 5.78 17.87 1.24
N LEU A 394 7.02 18.30 1.47
CA LEU A 394 7.35 19.15 2.63
C LEU A 394 6.63 20.49 2.60
N LEU A 395 6.57 21.15 1.43
CA LEU A 395 5.85 22.40 1.27
C LEU A 395 4.35 22.24 1.50
N ASN A 396 3.74 21.19 0.97
CA ASN A 396 2.32 20.90 1.20
C ASN A 396 2.04 20.57 2.66
N TRP A 397 2.87 19.74 3.30
CA TRP A 397 2.72 19.45 4.72
C TRP A 397 2.88 20.70 5.58
N ALA A 398 3.81 21.62 5.25
CA ALA A 398 3.96 22.89 5.94
C ALA A 398 2.74 23.79 5.71
N TRP A 399 2.26 23.89 4.49
CA TRP A 399 1.06 24.65 4.15
C TRP A 399 -0.16 24.15 4.90
N ASP A 400 -0.45 22.86 4.80
CA ASP A 400 -1.55 22.20 5.50
C ASP A 400 -1.42 22.36 7.02
N TYR A 401 -0.18 22.38 7.53
CA TYR A 401 0.08 22.58 8.95
C TYR A 401 -0.32 23.97 9.45
N PHE A 402 -0.12 25.02 8.68
CA PHE A 402 -0.42 26.38 9.10
C PHE A 402 -1.82 26.86 8.70
N PHE A 403 -2.28 26.50 7.51
CA PHE A 403 -3.47 27.10 6.91
C PHE A 403 -4.70 26.19 6.90
N TYR A 404 -4.56 24.88 7.14
CA TYR A 404 -5.67 23.92 7.06
C TYR A 404 -6.41 23.97 5.71
N GLU A 405 -5.67 24.12 4.63
CA GLU A 405 -6.17 24.10 3.26
C GLU A 405 -5.63 22.88 2.53
N ARG A 406 -6.53 22.10 1.94
CA ARG A 406 -6.18 20.98 1.07
C ARG A 406 -6.59 21.34 -0.36
N ALA A 407 -5.63 21.56 -1.24
CA ALA A 407 -5.87 22.04 -2.59
C ALA A 407 -6.54 21.01 -3.52
N ALA A 408 -6.30 19.72 -3.28
CA ALA A 408 -6.72 18.62 -4.16
C ALA A 408 -8.20 18.22 -4.02
N ARG A 409 -9.11 19.16 -3.79
CA ARG A 409 -10.55 18.93 -3.57
C ARG A 409 -11.36 19.02 -4.86
N LEU A 410 -10.87 18.44 -5.93
CA LEU A 410 -11.58 18.41 -7.21
C LEU A 410 -12.25 17.05 -7.38
N ILE A 411 -13.51 17.04 -7.79
CA ILE A 411 -14.21 15.85 -8.27
C ILE A 411 -13.85 15.72 -9.75
N THR A 412 -12.92 14.83 -10.05
CA THR A 412 -12.52 14.56 -11.44
C THR A 412 -13.40 13.44 -11.99
N ARG A 413 -14.02 13.67 -13.15
CA ARG A 413 -14.72 12.61 -13.91
C ARG A 413 -13.68 11.83 -14.70
N GLU A 414 -13.77 10.50 -14.68
CA GLU A 414 -13.04 9.63 -15.59
C GLU A 414 -13.58 9.74 -17.01
#